data_9bdce422d42acab7bf106e6832c9b2a3
#
_entry.id   9bdce422d42acab7bf106e6832c9b2a3
#
_cell.length_a   1.000
_cell.length_b   1.000
_cell.length_c   1.000
_cell.angle_alpha   90.00
_cell.angle_beta   90.00
_cell.angle_gamma   90.00
#
_symmetry.space_group_name_H-M   'P 1'
#
loop_
_entity.id
_entity.type
_entity.pdbx_description
1 polymer ?
#
loop_
_entity_poly.entity_id
_entity_poly.type
_entity_poly.pdbx_seq_one_letter_code
_entity_poly.pdbx_strand_id
1 'polypeptide(L)'
;MNRKLLENIGNSLLRITAMLAIILGIPAFCYLIWNPGSNAPLPNYSNNAIWIGHGWLGDDKWFERNQRDKENFRREDKIVALFKKLSQNKITTVYPHLCPSQMSGKIAAYDSTQVENFLDIAEKYNIKVIPWIGGVFEESARIEDKNWRKNFVESVDELLKKHPRLAGVQVNIEPLPSGNPDFLKLLEELRPITNGKILSVAAYPPPTRWHQFPDVHWNLPYIKLVATRCDQMAIMMYDTAIPLEKFYIKLMTDWTRQLVTTISSINCELLLGIPAYNDAEVGYHHPRVENIDSALKGISASGKKNEIKGISIYCEWEMDENKWKRWKKFIK
;
A
#
# COMPACT_ATOMS: atom_id res chain seq x y z
N MET A 1 13.21 -22.60 -61.66
CA MET A 1 12.42 -21.66 -60.82
C MET A 1 12.41 -20.29 -61.51
N ASN A 2 11.26 -19.70 -61.74
CA ASN A 2 11.11 -18.52 -62.61
C ASN A 2 11.70 -17.26 -61.95
N ARG A 3 12.66 -16.58 -62.60
CA ARG A 3 13.37 -15.39 -62.09
C ARG A 3 12.41 -14.29 -61.61
N LYS A 4 11.30 -14.06 -62.33
CA LYS A 4 10.25 -13.12 -61.94
C LYS A 4 9.54 -13.52 -60.62
N LEU A 5 9.40 -14.81 -60.35
CA LEU A 5 8.80 -15.32 -59.11
C LEU A 5 9.72 -15.00 -57.91
N LEU A 6 11.02 -15.18 -58.06
CA LEU A 6 12.03 -14.86 -57.05
C LEU A 6 12.10 -13.34 -56.74
N GLU A 7 12.04 -12.50 -57.79
CA GLU A 7 12.00 -11.03 -57.65
C GLU A 7 10.72 -10.56 -56.95
N ASN A 8 9.55 -11.16 -57.27
CA ASN A 8 8.29 -10.84 -56.59
C ASN A 8 8.28 -11.26 -55.12
N ILE A 9 8.83 -12.44 -54.82
CA ILE A 9 8.98 -12.90 -53.41
C ILE A 9 9.92 -11.97 -52.64
N GLY A 10 11.07 -11.59 -53.24
CA GLY A 10 12.02 -10.66 -52.63
C GLY A 10 11.41 -9.29 -52.33
N ASN A 11 10.66 -8.72 -53.28
CA ASN A 11 9.98 -7.44 -53.10
C ASN A 11 8.84 -7.52 -52.05
N SER A 12 8.13 -8.64 -51.96
CA SER A 12 7.09 -8.87 -50.95
C SER A 12 7.71 -8.98 -49.54
N LEU A 13 8.79 -9.74 -49.42
CA LEU A 13 9.55 -9.85 -48.16
C LEU A 13 10.09 -8.50 -47.71
N LEU A 14 10.66 -7.70 -48.61
CA LEU A 14 11.16 -6.37 -48.31
C LEU A 14 10.04 -5.44 -47.81
N ARG A 15 8.87 -5.46 -48.45
CA ARG A 15 7.69 -4.68 -48.02
C ARG A 15 7.21 -5.12 -46.64
N ILE A 16 7.10 -6.41 -46.37
CA ILE A 16 6.70 -6.97 -45.07
C ILE A 16 7.70 -6.53 -43.99
N THR A 17 9.00 -6.64 -44.25
CA THR A 17 10.05 -6.25 -43.32
C THR A 17 9.99 -4.75 -43.03
N ALA A 18 9.80 -3.93 -44.08
CA ALA A 18 9.65 -2.47 -43.91
C ALA A 18 8.39 -2.12 -43.10
N MET A 19 7.26 -2.78 -43.37
CA MET A 19 6.05 -2.59 -42.57
C MET A 19 6.24 -2.99 -41.10
N LEU A 20 6.86 -4.12 -40.81
CA LEU A 20 7.17 -4.56 -39.46
C LEU A 20 8.12 -3.60 -38.75
N ALA A 21 9.14 -3.08 -39.44
CA ALA A 21 10.05 -2.09 -38.91
C ALA A 21 9.31 -0.78 -38.54
N ILE A 22 8.32 -0.35 -39.30
CA ILE A 22 7.51 0.82 -39.02
C ILE A 22 6.55 0.53 -37.84
N ILE A 23 5.84 -0.60 -37.88
CA ILE A 23 4.85 -0.98 -36.86
C ILE A 23 5.50 -1.17 -35.48
N LEU A 24 6.69 -1.73 -35.39
CA LEU A 24 7.41 -1.96 -34.15
C LEU A 24 8.36 -0.80 -33.80
N GLY A 25 9.00 -0.19 -34.79
CA GLY A 25 9.99 0.85 -34.61
C GLY A 25 9.39 2.18 -34.12
N ILE A 26 8.24 2.59 -34.69
CA ILE A 26 7.61 3.84 -34.28
C ILE A 26 7.12 3.78 -32.82
N PRO A 27 6.38 2.76 -32.36
CA PRO A 27 5.99 2.66 -30.96
C PRO A 27 7.19 2.56 -30.01
N ALA A 28 8.21 1.79 -30.39
CA ALA A 28 9.44 1.68 -29.60
C ALA A 28 10.14 3.04 -29.47
N PHE A 29 10.30 3.78 -30.57
CA PHE A 29 10.86 5.13 -30.56
C PHE A 29 10.02 6.09 -29.72
N CYS A 30 8.68 6.09 -29.90
CA CYS A 30 7.79 6.90 -29.08
C CYS A 30 7.93 6.57 -27.59
N TYR A 31 8.02 5.27 -27.23
CA TYR A 31 8.26 4.86 -25.86
C TYR A 31 9.62 5.36 -25.34
N LEU A 32 10.67 5.31 -26.14
CA LEU A 32 12.01 5.77 -25.73
C LEU A 32 12.05 7.27 -25.39
N ILE A 33 11.43 8.11 -26.23
CA ILE A 33 11.40 9.57 -26.01
C ILE A 33 10.37 10.04 -24.98
N TRP A 34 9.34 9.22 -24.72
CA TRP A 34 8.29 9.56 -23.77
C TRP A 34 8.83 9.59 -22.34
N ASN A 35 8.56 10.66 -21.60
CA ASN A 35 8.93 10.82 -20.21
C ASN A 35 7.72 11.19 -19.36
N PRO A 36 7.01 10.21 -18.79
CA PRO A 36 5.80 10.44 -17.98
C PRO A 36 6.10 10.86 -16.53
N GLY A 37 7.35 10.80 -16.09
CA GLY A 37 7.75 11.01 -14.72
C GLY A 37 8.40 12.36 -14.44
N SER A 38 8.57 12.68 -13.16
CA SER A 38 9.29 13.84 -12.68
C SER A 38 10.25 13.45 -11.55
N ASN A 39 11.46 13.98 -11.58
CA ASN A 39 12.44 13.87 -10.49
C ASN A 39 12.36 15.06 -9.49
N ALA A 40 11.35 15.92 -9.62
CA ALA A 40 11.16 17.02 -8.68
C ALA A 40 10.87 16.48 -7.27
N PRO A 41 11.47 17.06 -6.23
CA PRO A 41 11.24 16.61 -4.86
C PRO A 41 9.77 16.72 -4.48
N LEU A 42 9.36 15.83 -3.60
CA LEU A 42 8.05 15.85 -2.96
C LEU A 42 8.08 16.81 -1.77
N PRO A 43 6.93 17.31 -1.32
CA PRO A 43 6.84 18.09 -0.09
C PRO A 43 7.34 17.31 1.13
N ASN A 44 7.70 18.02 2.17
CA ASN A 44 7.94 17.39 3.47
C ASN A 44 6.57 17.07 4.10
N TYR A 45 6.05 15.88 3.81
CA TYR A 45 4.77 15.46 4.33
C TYR A 45 4.82 15.24 5.85
N SER A 46 3.75 15.64 6.53
CA SER A 46 3.60 15.44 7.96
C SER A 46 3.27 14.00 8.37
N ASN A 47 2.87 13.16 7.41
CA ASN A 47 2.33 11.84 7.71
C ASN A 47 2.85 10.74 6.76
N ASN A 48 4.19 10.64 6.59
CA ASN A 48 4.75 9.49 5.92
C ASN A 48 4.65 8.25 6.80
N ALA A 49 4.20 7.15 6.23
CA ALA A 49 3.95 5.91 6.94
C ALA A 49 4.70 4.72 6.33
N ILE A 50 4.78 3.63 7.09
CA ILE A 50 5.34 2.37 6.62
C ILE A 50 4.63 1.19 7.29
N TRP A 51 4.29 0.17 6.50
CA TRP A 51 3.85 -1.11 7.05
C TRP A 51 5.04 -1.90 7.57
N ILE A 52 4.94 -2.35 8.80
CA ILE A 52 5.93 -3.18 9.46
C ILE A 52 5.33 -4.55 9.79
N GLY A 53 6.15 -5.58 9.72
CA GLY A 53 5.72 -6.96 9.73
C GLY A 53 5.19 -7.47 11.05
N HIS A 54 5.05 -8.78 11.09
CA HIS A 54 4.62 -9.53 12.26
C HIS A 54 5.61 -9.40 13.42
N GLY A 55 5.15 -9.64 14.62
CA GLY A 55 6.00 -9.82 15.78
C GLY A 55 6.34 -8.56 16.54
N TRP A 56 6.31 -7.37 15.94
CA TRP A 56 6.62 -6.11 16.64
C TRP A 56 5.67 -5.82 17.80
N LEU A 57 4.37 -6.14 17.64
CA LEU A 57 3.33 -5.91 18.66
C LEU A 57 2.83 -7.18 19.38
N GLY A 58 3.51 -8.31 19.25
CA GLY A 58 3.16 -9.44 20.08
C GLY A 58 2.41 -10.59 19.40
N ASP A 59 2.52 -10.76 18.08
CA ASP A 59 2.03 -11.96 17.38
C ASP A 59 2.99 -13.15 17.65
N ASP A 60 2.87 -13.74 18.83
CA ASP A 60 3.73 -14.87 19.25
C ASP A 60 3.51 -16.10 18.37
N LYS A 61 2.27 -16.34 17.93
CA LYS A 61 1.95 -17.46 17.05
C LYS A 61 2.65 -17.38 15.69
N TRP A 62 2.95 -16.18 15.22
CA TRP A 62 3.74 -16.03 14.01
C TRP A 62 5.17 -16.54 14.21
N PHE A 63 5.79 -16.24 15.35
CA PHE A 63 7.13 -16.75 15.67
C PHE A 63 7.15 -18.27 15.78
N GLU A 64 6.16 -18.85 16.45
CA GLU A 64 6.01 -20.30 16.59
C GLU A 64 5.88 -20.98 15.22
N ARG A 65 4.96 -20.49 14.38
CA ARG A 65 4.72 -21.05 13.03
C ARG A 65 5.93 -20.93 12.12
N ASN A 66 6.69 -19.84 12.23
CA ASN A 66 7.85 -19.56 11.38
C ASN A 66 9.18 -19.95 12.02
N GLN A 67 9.16 -20.63 13.17
CA GLN A 67 10.34 -21.09 13.92
C GLN A 67 11.38 -19.97 14.13
N ARG A 68 10.92 -18.76 14.46
CA ARG A 68 11.76 -17.57 14.68
C ARG A 68 11.93 -17.29 16.17
N ASP A 69 13.10 -16.78 16.52
CA ASP A 69 13.43 -16.34 17.87
C ASP A 69 12.83 -14.97 18.17
N LYS A 70 11.72 -14.96 18.95
CA LYS A 70 11.03 -13.74 19.33
C LYS A 70 11.83 -12.86 20.28
N GLU A 71 12.59 -13.45 21.19
CA GLU A 71 13.36 -12.71 22.20
C GLU A 71 14.46 -11.88 21.52
N ASN A 72 15.19 -12.49 20.58
CA ASN A 72 16.17 -11.76 19.79
C ASN A 72 15.54 -10.68 18.90
N PHE A 73 14.36 -10.95 18.32
CA PHE A 73 13.65 -10.00 17.47
C PHE A 73 13.15 -8.78 18.24
N ARG A 74 12.60 -8.98 19.46
CA ARG A 74 12.00 -7.95 20.31
C ARG A 74 12.95 -7.25 21.26
N ARG A 75 14.24 -7.51 21.16
CA ARG A 75 15.25 -6.81 21.96
C ARG A 75 15.09 -5.29 21.82
N GLU A 76 15.26 -4.57 22.92
CA GLU A 76 15.12 -3.12 22.97
C GLU A 76 16.03 -2.41 21.93
N ASP A 77 17.29 -2.87 21.81
CA ASP A 77 18.22 -2.29 20.83
C ASP A 77 17.75 -2.44 19.37
N LYS A 78 17.01 -3.51 19.05
CA LYS A 78 16.40 -3.72 17.73
C LYS A 78 15.25 -2.74 17.47
N ILE A 79 14.37 -2.56 18.45
CA ILE A 79 13.25 -1.64 18.37
C ILE A 79 13.76 -0.19 18.26
N VAL A 80 14.77 0.18 19.08
CA VAL A 80 15.44 1.48 19.01
C VAL A 80 16.07 1.71 17.63
N ALA A 81 16.77 0.70 17.09
CA ALA A 81 17.38 0.80 15.77
C ALA A 81 16.33 1.02 14.66
N LEU A 82 15.19 0.30 14.73
CA LEU A 82 14.05 0.50 13.83
C LEU A 82 13.57 1.95 13.88
N PHE A 83 13.14 2.44 15.04
CA PHE A 83 12.57 3.78 15.17
C PHE A 83 13.57 4.88 14.83
N LYS A 84 14.83 4.73 15.22
CA LYS A 84 15.90 5.64 14.80
C LYS A 84 16.00 5.73 13.29
N LYS A 85 15.99 4.60 12.59
CA LYS A 85 16.06 4.55 11.13
C LYS A 85 14.83 5.17 10.49
N LEU A 86 13.63 4.86 10.99
CA LEU A 86 12.38 5.43 10.49
C LEU A 86 12.35 6.96 10.66
N SER A 87 12.68 7.46 11.85
CA SER A 87 12.74 8.91 12.13
C SER A 87 13.75 9.62 11.22
N GLN A 88 14.95 9.08 11.01
CA GLN A 88 15.95 9.61 10.09
C GLN A 88 15.50 9.66 8.63
N ASN A 89 14.47 8.88 8.29
CA ASN A 89 13.87 8.83 6.96
C ASN A 89 12.51 9.54 6.87
N LYS A 90 12.16 10.38 7.86
CA LYS A 90 10.91 11.17 7.88
C LYS A 90 9.64 10.30 7.88
N ILE A 91 9.72 9.10 8.43
CA ILE A 91 8.55 8.28 8.71
C ILE A 91 8.00 8.73 10.07
N THR A 92 6.73 9.05 10.12
CA THR A 92 6.03 9.56 11.30
C THR A 92 4.91 8.66 11.78
N THR A 93 4.60 7.63 11.01
CA THR A 93 3.56 6.65 11.34
C THR A 93 4.01 5.24 10.95
N VAL A 94 3.75 4.27 11.81
CA VAL A 94 3.95 2.85 11.51
C VAL A 94 2.63 2.10 11.59
N TYR A 95 2.45 1.15 10.66
CA TYR A 95 1.36 0.20 10.66
C TYR A 95 1.90 -1.20 10.98
N PRO A 96 2.12 -1.51 12.27
CA PRO A 96 2.56 -2.86 12.64
C PRO A 96 1.42 -3.86 12.50
N HIS A 97 1.71 -5.04 11.95
CA HIS A 97 0.76 -6.14 11.94
C HIS A 97 0.56 -6.64 13.37
N LEU A 98 -0.63 -6.50 13.91
CA LEU A 98 -0.91 -6.99 15.24
C LEU A 98 -1.22 -8.49 15.18
N CYS A 99 -2.42 -8.84 14.88
CA CYS A 99 -2.84 -10.23 14.70
C CYS A 99 -4.03 -10.24 13.75
N PRO A 100 -4.16 -11.24 12.89
CA PRO A 100 -5.36 -11.39 12.09
C PRO A 100 -6.55 -11.67 13.02
N SER A 101 -7.74 -11.24 12.62
CA SER A 101 -8.96 -11.61 13.31
C SER A 101 -9.19 -13.13 13.21
N GLN A 102 -9.77 -13.67 14.28
CA GLN A 102 -10.22 -15.07 14.30
C GLN A 102 -11.51 -15.23 13.49
N MET A 103 -11.87 -16.47 13.19
CA MET A 103 -13.14 -16.81 12.55
C MET A 103 -14.36 -16.27 13.31
N SER A 104 -14.23 -16.01 14.61
CA SER A 104 -15.24 -15.39 15.45
C SER A 104 -15.32 -13.86 15.34
N GLY A 105 -14.38 -13.23 14.66
CA GLY A 105 -14.20 -11.78 14.61
C GLY A 105 -13.30 -11.20 15.70
N LYS A 106 -12.96 -11.96 16.74
CA LYS A 106 -12.07 -11.47 17.80
C LYS A 106 -10.63 -11.35 17.27
N ILE A 107 -9.94 -10.31 17.71
CA ILE A 107 -8.50 -10.20 17.52
C ILE A 107 -7.83 -11.33 18.30
N ALA A 108 -6.86 -12.01 17.69
CA ALA A 108 -6.13 -13.08 18.35
C ALA A 108 -5.33 -12.56 19.55
N ALA A 109 -4.98 -13.46 20.47
CA ALA A 109 -4.18 -13.10 21.63
C ALA A 109 -2.80 -12.57 21.21
N TYR A 110 -2.37 -11.52 21.86
CA TYR A 110 -1.08 -10.86 21.64
C TYR A 110 -0.37 -10.55 22.96
N ASP A 111 0.92 -10.32 22.91
CA ASP A 111 1.72 -9.94 24.09
C ASP A 111 1.56 -8.45 24.39
N SER A 112 0.76 -8.17 25.43
CA SER A 112 0.45 -6.81 25.87
C SER A 112 1.67 -6.05 26.40
N THR A 113 2.61 -6.75 27.03
CA THR A 113 3.86 -6.15 27.52
C THR A 113 4.72 -5.69 26.35
N GLN A 114 4.78 -6.49 25.30
CA GLN A 114 5.51 -6.10 24.09
C GLN A 114 4.89 -4.89 23.42
N VAL A 115 3.56 -4.77 23.39
CA VAL A 115 2.89 -3.57 22.87
C VAL A 115 3.35 -2.32 23.63
N GLU A 116 3.36 -2.35 24.98
CA GLU A 116 3.78 -1.22 25.78
C GLU A 116 5.26 -0.88 25.58
N ASN A 117 6.16 -1.89 25.57
CA ASN A 117 7.58 -1.68 25.28
C ASN A 117 7.81 -1.01 23.91
N PHE A 118 7.05 -1.44 22.90
CA PHE A 118 7.13 -0.86 21.57
C PHE A 118 6.64 0.59 21.54
N LEU A 119 5.54 0.90 22.26
CA LEU A 119 4.98 2.23 22.39
C LEU A 119 5.92 3.19 23.14
N ASP A 120 6.58 2.71 24.20
CA ASP A 120 7.56 3.49 24.95
C ASP A 120 8.71 4.03 24.08
N ILE A 121 9.15 3.20 23.13
CA ILE A 121 10.22 3.57 22.21
C ILE A 121 9.68 4.45 21.08
N ALA A 122 8.51 4.12 20.53
CA ALA A 122 7.87 4.90 19.48
C ALA A 122 7.66 6.38 19.89
N GLU A 123 7.22 6.60 21.13
CA GLU A 123 6.99 7.93 21.69
C GLU A 123 8.26 8.77 21.76
N LYS A 124 9.41 8.17 22.14
CA LYS A 124 10.73 8.85 22.14
C LYS A 124 11.13 9.38 20.76
N TYR A 125 10.62 8.78 19.69
CA TYR A 125 10.89 9.19 18.30
C TYR A 125 9.75 9.98 17.66
N ASN A 126 8.66 10.30 18.40
CA ASN A 126 7.46 10.96 17.91
C ASN A 126 6.82 10.23 16.71
N ILE A 127 6.82 8.89 16.73
CA ILE A 127 6.21 8.06 15.68
C ILE A 127 4.90 7.49 16.19
N LYS A 128 3.83 7.72 15.44
CA LYS A 128 2.49 7.19 15.71
C LYS A 128 2.45 5.70 15.41
N VAL A 129 1.82 4.94 16.29
CA VAL A 129 1.60 3.49 16.11
C VAL A 129 0.12 3.26 15.86
N ILE A 130 -0.20 2.74 14.68
CA ILE A 130 -1.55 2.42 14.22
C ILE A 130 -1.53 0.97 13.74
N PRO A 131 -1.81 -0.02 14.61
CA PRO A 131 -1.77 -1.42 14.21
C PRO A 131 -2.75 -1.70 13.08
N TRP A 132 -2.29 -2.45 12.06
CA TRP A 132 -3.15 -2.95 11.02
C TRP A 132 -3.69 -4.32 11.40
N ILE A 133 -5.01 -4.41 11.33
CA ILE A 133 -5.84 -5.53 11.79
C ILE A 133 -6.86 -5.85 10.72
N GLY A 134 -7.31 -7.07 10.66
CA GLY A 134 -8.29 -7.50 9.67
C GLY A 134 -8.11 -8.98 9.35
N GLY A 135 -8.13 -9.32 8.09
CA GLY A 135 -7.97 -10.71 7.67
C GLY A 135 -8.35 -10.94 6.23
N VAL A 136 -8.41 -12.20 5.86
CA VAL A 136 -8.80 -12.64 4.52
C VAL A 136 -10.33 -12.64 4.44
N PHE A 137 -10.87 -11.89 3.46
CA PHE A 137 -12.31 -11.77 3.23
C PHE A 137 -12.95 -13.15 2.99
N GLU A 138 -14.14 -13.36 3.57
CA GLU A 138 -14.90 -14.62 3.58
C GLU A 138 -14.23 -15.80 4.32
N GLU A 139 -12.97 -15.64 4.74
CA GLU A 139 -12.28 -16.64 5.56
C GLU A 139 -12.26 -16.19 7.02
N SER A 140 -11.24 -15.45 7.43
CA SER A 140 -11.11 -14.91 8.78
C SER A 140 -11.85 -13.58 8.98
N ALA A 141 -12.14 -12.84 7.91
CA ALA A 141 -12.93 -11.61 7.94
C ALA A 141 -14.31 -11.82 7.31
N ARG A 142 -15.29 -12.20 8.13
CA ARG A 142 -16.69 -12.45 7.75
C ARG A 142 -17.55 -11.23 8.04
N ILE A 143 -17.26 -10.15 7.35
CA ILE A 143 -17.89 -8.85 7.62
C ILE A 143 -19.39 -8.80 7.33
N GLU A 144 -19.93 -9.73 6.56
CA GLU A 144 -21.35 -9.95 6.33
C GLU A 144 -22.07 -10.45 7.58
N ASP A 145 -21.38 -11.17 8.47
CA ASP A 145 -21.93 -11.67 9.74
C ASP A 145 -21.93 -10.57 10.81
N LYS A 146 -23.12 -10.21 11.27
CA LYS A 146 -23.30 -9.20 12.33
C LYS A 146 -22.61 -9.58 13.64
N ASN A 147 -22.57 -10.87 13.99
CA ASN A 147 -21.89 -11.32 15.22
C ASN A 147 -20.38 -11.20 15.08
N TRP A 148 -19.85 -11.50 13.89
CA TRP A 148 -18.45 -11.29 13.58
C TRP A 148 -18.08 -9.81 13.73
N ARG A 149 -18.84 -8.89 13.10
CA ARG A 149 -18.57 -7.45 13.22
C ARG A 149 -18.64 -6.98 14.66
N LYS A 150 -19.67 -7.41 15.43
CA LYS A 150 -19.78 -7.08 16.85
C LYS A 150 -18.52 -7.50 17.63
N ASN A 151 -18.10 -8.75 17.50
CA ASN A 151 -16.92 -9.26 18.18
C ASN A 151 -15.64 -8.52 17.77
N PHE A 152 -15.53 -8.16 16.49
CA PHE A 152 -14.40 -7.38 15.99
C PHE A 152 -14.35 -5.98 16.60
N VAL A 153 -15.48 -5.28 16.59
CA VAL A 153 -15.62 -3.94 17.19
C VAL A 153 -15.31 -3.96 18.68
N GLU A 154 -15.87 -4.92 19.43
CA GLU A 154 -15.57 -5.11 20.86
C GLU A 154 -14.09 -5.36 21.12
N SER A 155 -13.45 -6.21 20.31
CA SER A 155 -11.99 -6.47 20.43
C SER A 155 -11.13 -5.23 20.13
N VAL A 156 -11.55 -4.41 19.17
CA VAL A 156 -10.86 -3.14 18.85
C VAL A 156 -11.03 -2.13 19.99
N ASP A 157 -12.22 -2.04 20.58
CA ASP A 157 -12.50 -1.20 21.74
C ASP A 157 -11.64 -1.60 22.95
N GLU A 158 -11.57 -2.91 23.23
CA GLU A 158 -10.72 -3.46 24.28
C GLU A 158 -9.23 -3.15 24.03
N LEU A 159 -8.75 -3.32 22.79
CA LEU A 159 -7.37 -2.99 22.40
C LEU A 159 -7.04 -1.51 22.67
N LEU A 160 -7.92 -0.60 22.21
CA LEU A 160 -7.69 0.84 22.34
C LEU A 160 -7.81 1.34 23.78
N LYS A 161 -8.68 0.72 24.59
CA LYS A 161 -8.79 1.02 26.03
C LYS A 161 -7.59 0.51 26.80
N LYS A 162 -7.10 -0.69 26.47
CA LYS A 162 -5.95 -1.29 27.13
C LYS A 162 -4.64 -0.58 26.77
N HIS A 163 -4.51 -0.09 25.55
CA HIS A 163 -3.33 0.59 25.04
C HIS A 163 -3.67 2.02 24.56
N PRO A 164 -3.94 2.96 25.49
CA PRO A 164 -4.43 4.31 25.13
C PRO A 164 -3.42 5.14 24.35
N ARG A 165 -2.14 4.74 24.29
CA ARG A 165 -1.08 5.40 23.49
C ARG A 165 -1.10 5.00 22.02
N LEU A 166 -1.83 3.95 21.62
CA LEU A 166 -2.08 3.67 20.21
C LEU A 166 -2.79 4.87 19.57
N ALA A 167 -2.27 5.33 18.44
CA ALA A 167 -2.83 6.50 17.75
C ALA A 167 -4.14 6.17 17.01
N GLY A 168 -4.46 4.92 16.83
CA GLY A 168 -5.65 4.42 16.16
C GLY A 168 -5.52 2.97 15.74
N VAL A 169 -6.31 2.56 14.76
CA VAL A 169 -6.23 1.26 14.10
C VAL A 169 -6.36 1.43 12.60
N GLN A 170 -5.72 0.55 11.83
CA GLN A 170 -5.90 0.45 10.38
C GLN A 170 -6.63 -0.86 10.04
N VAL A 171 -7.77 -0.75 9.38
CA VAL A 171 -8.52 -1.90 8.90
C VAL A 171 -7.97 -2.32 7.54
N ASN A 172 -7.55 -3.58 7.46
CA ASN A 172 -7.08 -4.21 6.22
C ASN A 172 -7.77 -5.57 6.03
N ILE A 173 -8.65 -5.66 5.05
CA ILE A 173 -9.38 -6.89 4.69
C ILE A 173 -9.16 -7.14 3.21
N GLU A 174 -8.55 -8.27 2.87
CA GLU A 174 -8.13 -8.59 1.51
C GLU A 174 -8.44 -10.04 1.12
N PRO A 175 -8.82 -10.27 -0.15
CA PRO A 175 -9.31 -9.29 -1.12
C PRO A 175 -10.68 -8.77 -0.71
N LEU A 176 -11.04 -7.53 -1.07
CA LEU A 176 -12.36 -6.97 -0.73
C LEU A 176 -13.00 -6.31 -1.95
N PRO A 177 -14.16 -6.82 -2.41
CA PRO A 177 -14.84 -6.30 -3.59
C PRO A 177 -15.27 -4.85 -3.45
N SER A 178 -15.13 -4.09 -4.55
CA SER A 178 -15.65 -2.74 -4.66
C SER A 178 -17.17 -2.71 -4.46
N GLY A 179 -17.65 -1.76 -3.68
CA GLY A 179 -19.10 -1.62 -3.42
C GLY A 179 -19.62 -2.47 -2.28
N ASN A 180 -18.77 -3.18 -1.53
CA ASN A 180 -19.20 -4.02 -0.42
C ASN A 180 -19.90 -3.19 0.68
N PRO A 181 -21.21 -3.40 0.94
CA PRO A 181 -21.95 -2.58 1.90
C PRO A 181 -21.63 -2.94 3.37
N ASP A 182 -21.22 -4.18 3.63
CA ASP A 182 -20.94 -4.63 4.99
C ASP A 182 -19.61 -4.09 5.51
N PHE A 183 -18.67 -3.79 4.61
CA PHE A 183 -17.47 -3.04 4.97
C PHE A 183 -17.78 -1.60 5.39
N LEU A 184 -18.71 -0.94 4.70
CA LEU A 184 -19.17 0.40 5.12
C LEU A 184 -19.84 0.37 6.49
N LYS A 185 -20.65 -0.66 6.77
CA LYS A 185 -21.25 -0.87 8.11
C LYS A 185 -20.19 -1.11 9.18
N LEU A 186 -19.18 -1.93 8.88
CA LEU A 186 -18.06 -2.16 9.81
C LEU A 186 -17.37 -0.86 10.20
N LEU A 187 -17.09 0.01 9.23
CA LEU A 187 -16.49 1.32 9.50
C LEU A 187 -17.42 2.23 10.33
N GLU A 188 -18.73 2.20 10.06
CA GLU A 188 -19.73 2.93 10.85
C GLU A 188 -19.81 2.41 12.28
N GLU A 189 -19.73 1.09 12.49
CA GLU A 189 -19.71 0.45 13.80
C GLU A 189 -18.40 0.72 14.58
N LEU A 190 -17.26 0.86 13.89
CA LEU A 190 -15.97 1.22 14.50
C LEU A 190 -15.85 2.71 14.88
N ARG A 191 -16.54 3.59 14.17
CA ARG A 191 -16.41 5.04 14.37
C ARG A 191 -16.63 5.51 15.81
N PRO A 192 -17.65 5.07 16.54
CA PRO A 192 -17.87 5.50 17.92
C PRO A 192 -16.72 5.15 18.88
N ILE A 193 -16.11 3.96 18.69
CA ILE A 193 -15.05 3.46 19.58
C ILE A 193 -13.67 4.04 19.22
N THR A 194 -13.50 4.57 18.01
CA THR A 194 -12.27 5.25 17.58
C THR A 194 -12.34 6.76 17.76
N ASN A 195 -13.34 7.28 18.49
CA ASN A 195 -13.46 8.72 18.73
C ASN A 195 -12.19 9.28 19.40
N GLY A 196 -11.60 10.33 18.80
CA GLY A 196 -10.33 10.91 19.22
C GLY A 196 -9.09 10.12 18.80
N LYS A 197 -9.24 9.04 18.04
CA LYS A 197 -8.17 8.23 17.45
C LYS A 197 -8.35 8.07 15.95
N ILE A 198 -7.31 7.68 15.26
CA ILE A 198 -7.33 7.53 13.80
C ILE A 198 -7.95 6.18 13.41
N LEU A 199 -9.07 6.23 12.71
CA LEU A 199 -9.58 5.10 11.96
C LEU A 199 -8.98 5.15 10.55
N SER A 200 -7.98 4.31 10.30
CA SER A 200 -7.30 4.21 9.01
C SER A 200 -7.83 3.01 8.21
N VAL A 201 -7.77 3.08 6.89
CA VAL A 201 -8.13 1.98 5.99
C VAL A 201 -6.99 1.75 5.00
N ALA A 202 -6.51 0.51 4.88
CA ALA A 202 -5.76 0.07 3.72
C ALA A 202 -6.75 -0.17 2.58
N ALA A 203 -6.61 0.57 1.48
CA ALA A 203 -7.62 0.62 0.43
C ALA A 203 -7.03 0.31 -0.94
N TYR A 204 -7.85 -0.23 -1.82
CA TYR A 204 -7.43 -0.52 -3.19
C TYR A 204 -7.47 0.71 -4.09
N PRO A 205 -6.56 0.77 -5.09
CA PRO A 205 -6.57 1.84 -6.08
C PRO A 205 -7.77 1.70 -7.04
N PRO A 206 -8.09 2.75 -7.83
CA PRO A 206 -9.13 2.65 -8.85
C PRO A 206 -8.77 1.63 -9.94
N PRO A 207 -9.77 0.97 -10.57
CA PRO A 207 -9.53 0.09 -11.68
C PRO A 207 -8.90 0.84 -12.86
N THR A 208 -8.04 0.17 -13.60
CA THR A 208 -7.48 0.69 -14.84
C THR A 208 -8.24 0.12 -16.06
N ARG A 209 -8.00 0.69 -17.24
CA ARG A 209 -8.57 0.15 -18.48
C ARG A 209 -8.17 -1.31 -18.74
N TRP A 210 -7.01 -1.73 -18.23
CA TRP A 210 -6.42 -3.04 -18.46
C TRP A 210 -6.57 -4.00 -17.28
N HIS A 211 -6.78 -3.46 -16.06
CA HIS A 211 -6.94 -4.22 -14.83
C HIS A 211 -8.25 -3.80 -14.15
N GLN A 212 -9.29 -4.57 -14.39
CA GLN A 212 -10.63 -4.36 -13.83
C GLN A 212 -11.02 -5.53 -12.92
N PHE A 213 -10.09 -5.94 -12.04
CA PHE A 213 -10.37 -6.98 -11.04
C PHE A 213 -11.15 -6.34 -9.89
N PRO A 214 -12.46 -6.61 -9.76
CA PRO A 214 -13.32 -5.92 -8.79
C PRO A 214 -12.91 -6.19 -7.34
N ASP A 215 -12.24 -7.31 -7.08
CA ASP A 215 -11.86 -7.74 -5.74
C ASP A 215 -10.64 -6.98 -5.20
N VAL A 216 -9.82 -6.41 -6.08
CA VAL A 216 -8.58 -5.68 -5.74
C VAL A 216 -8.52 -4.28 -6.36
N HIS A 217 -9.66 -3.75 -6.82
CA HIS A 217 -9.78 -2.38 -7.30
C HIS A 217 -11.12 -1.79 -6.87
N TRP A 218 -11.09 -0.63 -6.25
CA TRP A 218 -12.31 0.07 -5.85
C TRP A 218 -12.64 1.21 -6.81
N ASN A 219 -13.87 1.27 -7.29
CA ASN A 219 -14.30 2.41 -8.09
C ASN A 219 -14.31 3.70 -7.26
N LEU A 220 -14.15 4.84 -7.94
CA LEU A 220 -14.04 6.14 -7.26
C LEU A 220 -15.25 6.50 -6.38
N PRO A 221 -16.51 6.21 -6.75
CA PRO A 221 -17.64 6.38 -5.85
C PRO A 221 -17.53 5.59 -4.55
N TYR A 222 -17.05 4.35 -4.60
CA TYR A 222 -16.86 3.54 -3.40
C TYR A 222 -15.71 4.04 -2.53
N ILE A 223 -14.58 4.40 -3.14
CA ILE A 223 -13.47 5.09 -2.44
C ILE A 223 -14.00 6.31 -1.70
N LYS A 224 -14.86 7.11 -2.36
CA LYS A 224 -15.49 8.28 -1.73
C LYS A 224 -16.35 7.90 -0.52
N LEU A 225 -17.16 6.85 -0.62
CA LEU A 225 -17.99 6.36 0.48
C LEU A 225 -17.16 5.86 1.67
N VAL A 226 -16.06 5.16 1.43
CA VAL A 226 -15.12 4.74 2.47
C VAL A 226 -14.45 5.94 3.12
N ALA A 227 -13.98 6.91 2.32
CA ALA A 227 -13.34 8.13 2.82
C ALA A 227 -14.22 8.96 3.76
N THR A 228 -15.55 8.94 3.56
CA THR A 228 -16.49 9.64 4.50
C THR A 228 -16.64 8.93 5.84
N ARG A 229 -16.08 7.73 6.02
CA ARG A 229 -16.23 6.87 7.21
C ARG A 229 -14.93 6.63 7.96
N CYS A 230 -13.81 7.11 7.47
CA CYS A 230 -12.50 6.98 8.10
C CYS A 230 -11.76 8.32 8.15
N ASP A 231 -10.73 8.40 8.97
CA ASP A 231 -9.89 9.59 9.11
C ASP A 231 -8.74 9.57 8.12
N GLN A 232 -8.35 8.38 7.66
CA GLN A 232 -7.18 8.19 6.83
C GLN A 232 -7.36 6.99 5.90
N MET A 233 -6.93 7.14 4.66
CA MET A 233 -6.82 6.05 3.70
C MET A 233 -5.38 5.94 3.19
N ALA A 234 -4.80 4.75 3.27
CA ALA A 234 -3.55 4.39 2.62
C ALA A 234 -3.87 3.52 1.39
N ILE A 235 -3.76 4.10 0.20
CA ILE A 235 -4.15 3.44 -1.05
C ILE A 235 -2.99 2.59 -1.55
N MET A 236 -3.17 1.29 -1.72
CA MET A 236 -2.18 0.31 -2.15
C MET A 236 -1.95 0.39 -3.66
N MET A 237 -1.04 1.26 -4.13
CA MET A 237 -0.83 1.57 -5.54
C MET A 237 0.27 0.68 -6.16
N TYR A 238 0.13 -0.63 -6.04
CA TYR A 238 1.07 -1.66 -6.50
C TYR A 238 0.31 -2.92 -6.97
N ASP A 239 1.03 -3.96 -7.37
CA ASP A 239 0.48 -5.23 -7.91
C ASP A 239 -0.33 -5.02 -9.19
N THR A 240 0.23 -4.22 -10.10
CA THR A 240 -0.45 -3.79 -11.33
C THR A 240 -0.23 -4.71 -12.51
N ALA A 241 0.66 -5.70 -12.41
CA ALA A 241 1.13 -6.57 -13.49
C ALA A 241 1.68 -5.82 -14.73
N ILE A 242 1.99 -4.53 -14.62
CA ILE A 242 2.51 -3.73 -15.73
C ILE A 242 3.99 -4.07 -15.96
N PRO A 243 4.38 -4.55 -17.16
CA PRO A 243 5.75 -4.98 -17.43
C PRO A 243 6.69 -3.83 -17.86
N LEU A 244 6.17 -2.62 -18.06
CA LEU A 244 6.92 -1.48 -18.61
C LEU A 244 6.90 -0.28 -17.66
N GLU A 245 8.09 0.14 -17.20
CA GLU A 245 8.28 1.17 -16.18
C GLU A 245 7.52 2.49 -16.49
N LYS A 246 7.61 3.00 -17.72
CA LYS A 246 6.98 4.28 -18.06
C LYS A 246 5.44 4.22 -18.01
N PHE A 247 4.85 3.06 -18.26
CA PHE A 247 3.40 2.88 -18.09
C PHE A 247 3.00 2.84 -16.60
N TYR A 248 3.81 2.19 -15.76
CA TYR A 248 3.58 2.23 -14.31
C TYR A 248 3.72 3.67 -13.76
N ILE A 249 4.79 4.40 -14.15
CA ILE A 249 4.94 5.82 -13.77
C ILE A 249 3.73 6.65 -14.19
N LYS A 250 3.24 6.46 -15.42
CA LYS A 250 2.03 7.14 -15.90
C LYS A 250 0.78 6.77 -15.09
N LEU A 251 0.63 5.50 -14.75
CA LEU A 251 -0.47 5.01 -13.91
C LEU A 251 -0.43 5.67 -12.53
N MET A 252 0.73 5.72 -11.88
CA MET A 252 0.91 6.40 -10.60
C MET A 252 0.52 7.89 -10.67
N THR A 253 0.86 8.54 -11.80
CA THR A 253 0.45 9.93 -12.08
C THR A 253 -1.08 10.06 -12.13
N ASP A 254 -1.74 9.17 -12.87
CA ASP A 254 -3.18 9.23 -13.09
C ASP A 254 -3.96 8.86 -11.83
N TRP A 255 -3.55 7.81 -11.13
CA TRP A 255 -4.14 7.43 -9.85
C TRP A 255 -4.02 8.55 -8.81
N THR A 256 -2.86 9.18 -8.70
CA THR A 256 -2.68 10.32 -7.79
C THR A 256 -3.69 11.43 -8.10
N ARG A 257 -3.87 11.80 -9.39
CA ARG A 257 -4.84 12.81 -9.79
C ARG A 257 -6.28 12.44 -9.46
N GLN A 258 -6.67 11.21 -9.79
CA GLN A 258 -8.02 10.71 -9.56
C GLN A 258 -8.36 10.67 -8.07
N LEU A 259 -7.46 10.11 -7.26
CA LEU A 259 -7.65 9.96 -5.82
C LEU A 259 -7.74 11.31 -5.12
N VAL A 260 -6.82 12.23 -5.42
CA VAL A 260 -6.87 13.59 -4.86
C VAL A 260 -8.18 14.27 -5.22
N THR A 261 -8.58 14.25 -6.50
CA THR A 261 -9.84 14.86 -6.93
C THR A 261 -11.06 14.25 -6.24
N THR A 262 -11.04 12.94 -6.00
CA THR A 262 -12.16 12.22 -5.35
C THR A 262 -12.29 12.55 -3.87
N ILE A 263 -11.17 12.73 -3.16
CA ILE A 263 -11.14 12.85 -1.71
C ILE A 263 -10.99 14.31 -1.23
N SER A 264 -10.60 15.25 -2.09
CA SER A 264 -10.25 16.63 -1.72
C SER A 264 -11.31 17.40 -0.92
N SER A 265 -12.58 17.06 -1.06
CA SER A 265 -13.70 17.67 -0.32
C SER A 265 -14.10 16.92 0.96
N ILE A 266 -13.37 15.88 1.32
CA ILE A 266 -13.67 15.01 2.45
C ILE A 266 -12.59 15.20 3.52
N ASN A 267 -12.99 15.21 4.78
CA ASN A 267 -12.05 15.24 5.89
C ASN A 267 -11.45 13.85 6.14
N CYS A 268 -10.64 13.39 5.17
CA CYS A 268 -9.92 12.13 5.22
C CYS A 268 -8.50 12.35 4.68
N GLU A 269 -7.51 11.93 5.43
CA GLU A 269 -6.11 12.00 5.01
C GLU A 269 -5.81 10.97 3.92
N LEU A 270 -5.35 11.43 2.78
CA LEU A 270 -4.90 10.57 1.69
C LEU A 270 -3.41 10.28 1.79
N LEU A 271 -3.04 9.01 1.97
CA LEU A 271 -1.69 8.50 1.84
C LEU A 271 -1.61 7.59 0.61
N LEU A 272 -0.52 7.70 -0.13
CA LEU A 272 -0.31 6.88 -1.33
C LEU A 272 0.68 5.75 -1.00
N GLY A 273 0.19 4.51 -1.09
CA GLY A 273 0.97 3.29 -0.86
C GLY A 273 1.89 2.99 -2.04
N ILE A 274 3.18 2.81 -1.77
CA ILE A 274 4.18 2.48 -2.78
C ILE A 274 4.93 1.19 -2.43
N PRO A 275 5.34 0.38 -3.42
CA PRO A 275 5.99 -0.89 -3.17
C PRO A 275 7.48 -0.73 -2.86
N ALA A 276 7.95 -1.52 -1.90
CA ALA A 276 9.37 -1.71 -1.62
C ALA A 276 9.79 -3.19 -1.69
N TYR A 277 8.86 -4.11 -1.87
CA TYR A 277 9.13 -5.54 -1.89
C TYR A 277 9.56 -6.06 -3.26
N ASN A 278 10.21 -7.24 -3.25
CA ASN A 278 10.83 -7.83 -4.44
C ASN A 278 10.15 -9.14 -4.89
N ASP A 279 8.98 -9.46 -4.34
CA ASP A 279 8.28 -10.70 -4.68
C ASP A 279 7.76 -10.67 -6.12
N ALA A 280 8.46 -11.39 -7.01
CA ALA A 280 8.08 -11.55 -8.41
C ALA A 280 7.35 -12.88 -8.67
N GLU A 281 7.26 -13.78 -7.68
CA GLU A 281 6.70 -15.13 -7.86
C GLU A 281 5.19 -15.11 -8.01
N VAL A 282 4.53 -14.09 -7.45
CA VAL A 282 3.08 -13.92 -7.54
C VAL A 282 2.55 -13.56 -8.94
N GLY A 283 3.45 -13.24 -9.90
CA GLY A 283 3.09 -13.03 -11.31
C GLY A 283 2.38 -11.70 -11.64
N TYR A 284 1.88 -10.98 -10.66
CA TYR A 284 1.23 -9.66 -10.83
C TYR A 284 2.09 -8.49 -10.30
N HIS A 285 3.25 -8.76 -9.72
CA HIS A 285 4.21 -7.77 -9.28
C HIS A 285 5.51 -7.83 -10.09
N HIS A 286 5.97 -6.68 -10.58
CA HIS A 286 7.22 -6.57 -11.33
C HIS A 286 8.20 -5.61 -10.61
N PRO A 287 9.06 -6.09 -9.69
CA PRO A 287 9.89 -5.22 -8.84
C PRO A 287 10.84 -4.27 -9.60
N ARG A 288 11.22 -4.62 -10.83
CA ARG A 288 12.03 -3.74 -11.69
C ARG A 288 11.25 -2.54 -12.22
N VAL A 289 9.94 -2.65 -12.25
CA VAL A 289 8.98 -1.65 -12.75
C VAL A 289 8.27 -0.97 -11.59
N GLU A 290 7.65 -1.78 -10.73
CA GLU A 290 6.91 -1.35 -9.56
C GLU A 290 7.86 -1.24 -8.37
N ASN A 291 8.41 -0.07 -8.16
CA ASN A 291 9.38 0.21 -7.09
C ASN A 291 9.28 1.67 -6.62
N ILE A 292 9.98 1.96 -5.53
CA ILE A 292 9.98 3.28 -4.89
C ILE A 292 10.28 4.41 -5.89
N ASP A 293 11.31 4.26 -6.73
CA ASP A 293 11.74 5.33 -7.64
C ASP A 293 10.67 5.61 -8.71
N SER A 294 10.15 4.57 -9.35
CA SER A 294 9.11 4.68 -10.38
C SER A 294 7.80 5.24 -9.82
N ALA A 295 7.39 4.78 -8.64
CA ALA A 295 6.20 5.28 -7.96
C ALA A 295 6.32 6.77 -7.63
N LEU A 296 7.42 7.18 -7.00
CA LEU A 296 7.64 8.57 -6.61
C LEU A 296 7.80 9.51 -7.82
N LYS A 297 8.38 9.04 -8.93
CA LYS A 297 8.40 9.79 -10.20
C LYS A 297 6.99 10.11 -10.71
N GLY A 298 6.09 9.13 -10.65
CA GLY A 298 4.69 9.31 -11.07
C GLY A 298 3.93 10.27 -10.16
N ILE A 299 4.03 10.10 -8.85
CA ILE A 299 3.43 11.00 -7.86
C ILE A 299 3.94 12.43 -8.06
N SER A 300 5.25 12.59 -8.23
CA SER A 300 5.88 13.91 -8.47
C SER A 300 5.38 14.58 -9.76
N ALA A 301 5.09 13.80 -10.81
CA ALA A 301 4.57 14.29 -12.09
C ALA A 301 3.07 14.61 -12.07
N SER A 302 2.33 14.23 -11.02
CA SER A 302 0.88 14.35 -10.97
C SER A 302 0.35 15.79 -11.00
N GLY A 303 1.14 16.77 -10.58
CA GLY A 303 0.69 18.14 -10.32
C GLY A 303 -0.17 18.27 -9.04
N LYS A 304 -0.47 17.16 -8.36
CA LYS A 304 -1.31 17.08 -7.16
C LYS A 304 -0.56 16.67 -5.89
N LYS A 305 0.76 16.58 -5.96
CA LYS A 305 1.62 16.13 -4.85
C LYS A 305 1.48 16.94 -3.56
N ASN A 306 1.04 18.19 -3.63
CA ASN A 306 0.85 19.04 -2.45
C ASN A 306 -0.49 18.80 -1.74
N GLU A 307 -1.39 18.05 -2.34
CA GLU A 307 -2.75 17.81 -1.83
C GLU A 307 -2.88 16.46 -1.10
N ILE A 308 -1.85 15.61 -1.13
CA ILE A 308 -1.78 14.39 -0.32
C ILE A 308 -1.16 14.67 1.04
N LYS A 309 -1.39 13.80 2.03
CA LYS A 309 -0.86 13.96 3.38
C LYS A 309 0.43 13.20 3.63
N GLY A 310 0.70 12.18 2.83
CA GLY A 310 1.91 11.37 2.96
C GLY A 310 2.03 10.25 1.96
N ILE A 311 3.13 9.53 2.08
CA ILE A 311 3.42 8.31 1.34
C ILE A 311 3.49 7.17 2.35
N SER A 312 2.91 6.02 2.03
CA SER A 312 3.01 4.79 2.82
C SER A 312 3.88 3.77 2.09
N ILE A 313 4.95 3.30 2.71
CA ILE A 313 5.85 2.30 2.09
C ILE A 313 5.38 0.89 2.47
N TYR A 314 5.14 0.03 1.49
CA TYR A 314 4.96 -1.39 1.68
C TYR A 314 6.16 -2.15 1.08
N CYS A 315 7.11 -2.70 1.87
CA CYS A 315 7.06 -2.88 3.31
C CYS A 315 8.45 -2.68 3.96
N GLU A 316 8.51 -2.55 5.28
CA GLU A 316 9.73 -2.27 6.05
C GLU A 316 10.77 -3.39 5.93
N TRP A 317 10.34 -4.65 6.01
CA TRP A 317 11.24 -5.83 6.01
C TRP A 317 11.95 -6.06 4.68
N GLU A 318 11.55 -5.38 3.62
CA GLU A 318 12.21 -5.36 2.32
C GLU A 318 13.05 -4.09 2.08
N MET A 319 13.06 -3.15 3.04
CA MET A 319 13.82 -1.90 2.91
C MET A 319 15.30 -2.08 3.19
N ASP A 320 16.11 -1.97 2.16
CA ASP A 320 17.57 -1.91 2.23
C ASP A 320 18.13 -0.48 2.11
N GLU A 321 19.44 -0.32 2.25
CA GLU A 321 20.11 0.99 2.15
C GLU A 321 19.94 1.66 0.78
N ASN A 322 19.83 0.89 -0.31
CA ASN A 322 19.63 1.43 -1.65
C ASN A 322 18.21 1.97 -1.82
N LYS A 323 17.20 1.28 -1.29
CA LYS A 323 15.81 1.73 -1.28
C LYS A 323 15.65 2.98 -0.43
N TRP A 324 16.30 3.06 0.76
CA TRP A 324 16.35 4.29 1.54
C TRP A 324 17.04 5.46 0.83
N LYS A 325 18.11 5.22 0.06
CA LYS A 325 18.73 6.25 -0.77
C LYS A 325 17.78 6.76 -1.87
N ARG A 326 17.01 5.86 -2.51
CA ARG A 326 15.99 6.23 -3.50
C ARG A 326 14.88 7.06 -2.86
N TRP A 327 14.40 6.66 -1.69
CA TRP A 327 13.43 7.42 -0.91
C TRP A 327 13.91 8.85 -0.62
N LYS A 328 15.11 9.00 -0.05
CA LYS A 328 15.72 10.31 0.28
C LYS A 328 15.94 11.21 -0.93
N LYS A 329 16.01 10.69 -2.12
CA LYS A 329 16.13 11.49 -3.35
C LYS A 329 14.89 12.37 -3.57
N PHE A 330 13.72 11.89 -3.16
CA PHE A 330 12.45 12.60 -3.32
C PHE A 330 11.97 13.27 -2.05
N ILE A 331 12.18 12.69 -0.89
CA ILE A 331 11.75 13.20 0.42
C ILE A 331 12.92 13.91 1.09
N LYS A 332 12.87 15.22 1.17
CA LYS A 332 13.91 16.08 1.74
C LYS A 332 13.60 16.50 3.18
#